data_8c189e1022ceb55f6c909fc257fa9c6d
#
_entry.id   8c189e1022ceb55f6c909fc257fa9c6d
#
_cell.length_a   1.000
_cell.length_b   1.000
_cell.length_c   1.000
_cell.angle_alpha   90.00
_cell.angle_beta   90.00
_cell.angle_gamma   90.00
#
_symmetry.space_group_name_H-M   'P 1'
#
loop_
_entity.id
_entity.type
_entity.pdbx_description
1 polymer ?
#
loop_
_entity_poly.entity_id
_entity_poly.type
_entity_poly.pdbx_seq_one_letter_code
_entity_poly.pdbx_strand_id
1 'polypeptide(L)'
;YMVISDHSKTAAYANGLTEERIKAQHGEIQELNEKLKPFKIFKSIECDILGDGTLDYNDKVLSSFDLVITSIHANLKMNEEKAMMRLLRAIENPYTTILGHMTGRLLLSRPGYPVNHERVIEACATNQVAIELNAHPRRLDMSWQWIEEAIEKRVLISIDPDVHSLEEY
;
A
#
# COMPACT_ATOMS: atom_id res chain seq x y z
N TYR A 1 -2.55 -17.26 8.33
CA TYR A 1 -3.21 -16.44 7.33
C TYR A 1 -2.23 -16.00 6.24
N MET A 2 -2.76 -15.55 5.13
CA MET A 2 -2.03 -14.94 4.02
C MET A 2 -2.81 -13.72 3.53
N VAL A 3 -2.10 -12.70 3.05
CA VAL A 3 -2.68 -11.56 2.35
C VAL A 3 -2.22 -11.62 0.90
N ILE A 4 -3.16 -11.59 -0.05
CA ILE A 4 -2.85 -11.49 -1.49
C ILE A 4 -3.19 -10.06 -1.91
N SER A 5 -2.17 -9.37 -2.43
CA SER A 5 -2.26 -7.96 -2.83
C SER A 5 -1.66 -7.79 -4.22
N ASP A 6 -2.50 -7.62 -5.22
CA ASP A 6 -2.08 -7.33 -6.59
C ASP A 6 -2.05 -5.81 -6.82
N HIS A 7 -1.40 -5.38 -7.90
CA HIS A 7 -1.43 -3.98 -8.34
C HIS A 7 -2.77 -3.58 -8.94
N SER A 8 -3.15 -2.31 -8.76
CA SER A 8 -4.33 -1.73 -9.38
C SER A 8 -4.14 -1.45 -10.88
N LYS A 9 -5.23 -1.16 -11.58
CA LYS A 9 -5.31 -1.13 -13.05
C LYS A 9 -4.36 -0.16 -13.74
N THR A 10 -3.98 0.97 -13.11
CA THR A 10 -3.02 1.93 -13.69
C THR A 10 -1.59 1.41 -13.72
N ALA A 11 -1.25 0.41 -12.92
CA ALA A 11 0.04 -0.27 -12.98
C ALA A 11 0.11 -1.25 -14.17
N ALA A 12 0.00 -0.73 -15.39
CA ALA A 12 0.00 -1.54 -16.61
C ALA A 12 1.27 -2.39 -16.79
N TYR A 13 2.41 -1.91 -16.29
CA TYR A 13 3.68 -2.64 -16.29
C TYR A 13 3.63 -3.92 -15.44
N ALA A 14 2.80 -3.95 -14.40
CA ALA A 14 2.59 -5.08 -13.49
C ALA A 14 1.31 -5.87 -13.82
N ASN A 15 0.68 -5.63 -14.98
CA ASN A 15 -0.58 -6.27 -15.37
C ASN A 15 -1.69 -6.08 -14.33
N GLY A 16 -1.82 -4.88 -13.78
CA GLY A 16 -2.75 -4.52 -12.72
C GLY A 16 -4.20 -4.97 -12.98
N LEU A 17 -4.94 -5.24 -11.92
CA LEU A 17 -6.25 -5.88 -12.01
C LEU A 17 -7.33 -4.94 -12.56
N THR A 18 -8.11 -5.40 -13.53
CA THR A 18 -9.39 -4.79 -13.90
C THR A 18 -10.49 -5.19 -12.91
N GLU A 19 -11.61 -4.46 -12.89
CA GLU A 19 -12.73 -4.78 -12.00
C GLU A 19 -13.30 -6.19 -12.22
N GLU A 20 -13.25 -6.69 -13.47
CA GLU A 20 -13.66 -8.06 -13.82
C GLU A 20 -12.70 -9.08 -13.20
N ARG A 21 -11.38 -8.81 -13.27
CA ARG A 21 -10.36 -9.71 -12.70
C ARG A 21 -10.42 -9.71 -11.16
N ILE A 22 -10.71 -8.56 -10.54
CA ILE A 22 -10.95 -8.48 -9.09
C ILE A 22 -12.10 -9.41 -8.68
N LYS A 23 -13.23 -9.37 -9.41
CA LYS A 23 -14.37 -10.25 -9.10
C LYS A 23 -14.02 -11.73 -9.24
N ALA A 24 -13.26 -12.09 -10.28
CA ALA A 24 -12.80 -13.47 -10.48
C ALA A 24 -11.89 -13.92 -9.31
N GLN A 25 -10.88 -13.12 -8.98
CA GLN A 25 -9.96 -13.40 -7.86
C GLN A 25 -10.70 -13.53 -6.52
N HIS A 26 -11.66 -12.64 -6.24
CA HIS A 26 -12.46 -12.71 -5.01
C HIS A 26 -13.27 -14.00 -4.92
N GLY A 27 -13.79 -14.50 -6.06
CA GLY A 27 -14.46 -15.80 -6.14
C GLY A 27 -13.52 -16.95 -5.81
N GLU A 28 -12.34 -16.97 -6.42
CA GLU A 28 -11.30 -17.99 -6.15
C GLU A 28 -10.83 -17.97 -4.69
N ILE A 29 -10.58 -16.78 -4.12
CA ILE A 29 -10.19 -16.65 -2.71
C ILE A 29 -11.30 -17.17 -1.79
N GLN A 30 -12.58 -16.91 -2.11
CA GLN A 30 -13.70 -17.41 -1.32
C GLN A 30 -13.74 -18.94 -1.33
N GLU A 31 -13.57 -19.57 -2.49
CA GLU A 31 -13.53 -21.04 -2.61
C GLU A 31 -12.32 -21.63 -1.86
N LEU A 32 -11.17 -21.01 -1.97
CA LEU A 32 -9.95 -21.42 -1.25
C LEU A 32 -10.14 -21.31 0.27
N ASN A 33 -10.74 -20.23 0.74
CA ASN A 33 -11.01 -20.04 2.16
C ASN A 33 -11.95 -21.12 2.74
N GLU A 34 -12.88 -21.65 1.95
CA GLU A 34 -13.71 -22.78 2.39
C GLU A 34 -12.90 -24.09 2.48
N LYS A 35 -12.00 -24.30 1.52
CA LYS A 35 -11.19 -25.54 1.42
C LYS A 35 -10.04 -25.59 2.44
N LEU A 36 -9.51 -24.43 2.81
CA LEU A 36 -8.28 -24.33 3.60
C LEU A 36 -8.52 -24.05 5.10
N LYS A 37 -9.76 -24.05 5.54
CA LYS A 37 -10.08 -23.82 6.96
C LYS A 37 -9.20 -24.67 7.92
N PRO A 38 -8.64 -24.08 8.98
CA PRO A 38 -8.86 -22.71 9.51
C PRO A 38 -7.95 -21.63 8.90
N PHE A 39 -7.14 -21.93 7.89
CA PHE A 39 -6.29 -20.95 7.21
C PHE A 39 -7.16 -19.91 6.49
N LYS A 40 -6.79 -18.62 6.58
CA LYS A 40 -7.53 -17.52 5.98
C LYS A 40 -6.66 -16.76 4.97
N ILE A 41 -7.18 -16.57 3.76
CA ILE A 41 -6.62 -15.67 2.76
C ILE A 41 -7.44 -14.38 2.80
N PHE A 42 -6.77 -13.24 3.01
CA PHE A 42 -7.36 -11.92 2.95
C PHE A 42 -7.18 -11.33 1.55
N LYS A 43 -8.24 -10.68 1.07
CA LYS A 43 -8.27 -9.96 -0.21
C LYS A 43 -7.68 -8.58 -0.01
N SER A 44 -6.59 -8.28 -0.69
CA SER A 44 -5.96 -6.97 -0.66
C SER A 44 -5.71 -6.44 -2.07
N ILE A 45 -5.42 -5.18 -2.16
CA ILE A 45 -5.00 -4.50 -3.39
C ILE A 45 -3.93 -3.46 -3.04
N GLU A 46 -2.86 -3.43 -3.80
CA GLU A 46 -1.96 -2.30 -3.81
C GLU A 46 -2.46 -1.28 -4.83
N CYS A 47 -3.19 -0.29 -4.31
CA CYS A 47 -3.89 0.71 -5.11
C CYS A 47 -3.00 1.92 -5.36
N ASP A 48 -2.83 2.29 -6.64
CA ASP A 48 -2.06 3.48 -7.03
C ASP A 48 -2.70 4.76 -6.50
N ILE A 49 -1.87 5.61 -5.91
CA ILE A 49 -2.18 7.01 -5.61
C ILE A 49 -1.93 7.83 -6.88
N LEU A 50 -2.99 8.32 -7.49
CA LEU A 50 -2.95 9.06 -8.75
C LEU A 50 -2.28 10.44 -8.60
N GLY A 51 -2.07 11.10 -9.72
CA GLY A 51 -1.38 12.40 -9.74
C GLY A 51 -2.07 13.51 -8.94
N ASP A 52 -3.36 13.43 -8.70
CA ASP A 52 -4.13 14.34 -7.87
C ASP A 52 -4.35 13.85 -6.42
N GLY A 53 -3.80 12.68 -6.08
CA GLY A 53 -3.92 12.06 -4.76
C GLY A 53 -5.18 11.20 -4.56
N THR A 54 -6.03 11.05 -5.57
CA THR A 54 -7.12 10.07 -5.53
C THR A 54 -6.60 8.65 -5.73
N LEU A 55 -7.38 7.67 -5.33
CA LEU A 55 -7.06 6.25 -5.55
C LEU A 55 -7.57 5.79 -6.93
N ASP A 56 -6.91 4.80 -7.48
CA ASP A 56 -7.16 4.27 -8.84
C ASP A 56 -8.53 3.60 -9.02
N TYR A 57 -9.19 3.21 -7.92
CA TYR A 57 -10.53 2.66 -7.94
C TYR A 57 -11.54 3.57 -7.22
N ASN A 58 -12.81 3.41 -7.59
CA ASN A 58 -13.92 4.04 -6.86
C ASN A 58 -14.24 3.29 -5.56
N ASP A 59 -14.99 3.93 -4.68
CA ASP A 59 -15.36 3.42 -3.36
C ASP A 59 -16.05 2.05 -3.40
N LYS A 60 -16.86 1.78 -4.42
CA LYS A 60 -17.56 0.51 -4.58
C LYS A 60 -16.57 -0.65 -4.77
N VAL A 61 -15.48 -0.42 -5.49
CA VAL A 61 -14.44 -1.42 -5.69
C VAL A 61 -13.59 -1.55 -4.43
N LEU A 62 -13.14 -0.43 -3.86
CA LEU A 62 -12.30 -0.41 -2.66
C LEU A 62 -12.98 -1.09 -1.47
N SER A 63 -14.28 -0.88 -1.28
CA SER A 63 -15.05 -1.52 -0.20
C SER A 63 -15.18 -3.05 -0.30
N SER A 64 -14.79 -3.65 -1.43
CA SER A 64 -14.82 -5.11 -1.62
C SER A 64 -13.58 -5.84 -1.10
N PHE A 65 -12.55 -5.10 -0.72
CA PHE A 65 -11.31 -5.64 -0.17
C PHE A 65 -11.33 -5.68 1.36
N ASP A 66 -10.58 -6.61 1.93
CA ASP A 66 -10.33 -6.68 3.37
C ASP A 66 -9.25 -5.64 3.77
N LEU A 67 -8.30 -5.35 2.88
CA LEU A 67 -7.19 -4.41 3.05
C LEU A 67 -6.95 -3.63 1.74
N VAL A 68 -6.67 -2.34 1.85
CA VAL A 68 -6.22 -1.49 0.74
C VAL A 68 -4.88 -0.87 1.12
N ILE A 69 -3.82 -1.29 0.43
CA ILE A 69 -2.50 -0.68 0.51
C ILE A 69 -2.46 0.43 -0.54
N THR A 70 -2.02 1.62 -0.18
CA THR A 70 -1.97 2.75 -1.12
C THR A 70 -0.53 3.20 -1.35
N SER A 71 -0.11 3.23 -2.61
CA SER A 71 1.29 3.47 -2.99
C SER A 71 1.41 4.41 -4.19
N ILE A 72 2.55 5.11 -4.28
CA ILE A 72 2.87 5.96 -5.43
C ILE A 72 3.86 5.22 -6.34
N HIS A 73 3.42 4.84 -7.55
CA HIS A 73 4.27 4.16 -8.54
C HIS A 73 4.63 5.04 -9.74
N ALA A 74 3.85 6.10 -10.01
CA ALA A 74 4.06 6.97 -11.16
C ALA A 74 4.38 8.41 -10.75
N ASN A 75 5.06 9.15 -11.64
CA ASN A 75 5.40 10.56 -11.44
C ASN A 75 6.24 10.80 -10.17
N LEU A 76 7.24 9.95 -9.94
CA LEU A 76 8.09 9.98 -8.74
C LEU A 76 9.00 11.22 -8.65
N LYS A 77 9.27 11.87 -9.79
CA LYS A 77 10.03 13.14 -9.81
C LYS A 77 9.10 14.31 -9.49
N MET A 78 8.92 14.58 -8.20
CA MET A 78 8.06 15.64 -7.70
C MET A 78 8.71 16.34 -6.50
N ASN A 79 8.27 17.57 -6.21
CA ASN A 79 8.66 18.30 -5.01
C ASN A 79 7.87 17.79 -3.78
N GLU A 80 8.28 18.22 -2.59
CA GLU A 80 7.64 17.84 -1.33
C GLU A 80 6.15 18.24 -1.29
N GLU A 81 5.81 19.44 -1.73
CA GLU A 81 4.43 19.92 -1.73
C GLU A 81 3.50 18.96 -2.50
N LYS A 82 3.95 18.54 -3.70
CA LYS A 82 3.20 17.60 -4.53
C LYS A 82 3.12 16.20 -3.92
N ALA A 83 4.22 15.72 -3.35
CA ALA A 83 4.26 14.43 -2.65
C ALA A 83 3.31 14.43 -1.45
N MET A 84 3.40 15.46 -0.61
CA MET A 84 2.54 15.59 0.58
C MET A 84 1.08 15.70 0.22
N MET A 85 0.72 16.48 -0.81
CA MET A 85 -0.67 16.59 -1.29
C MET A 85 -1.23 15.22 -1.69
N ARG A 86 -0.43 14.42 -2.44
CA ARG A 86 -0.85 13.07 -2.88
C ARG A 86 -1.02 12.12 -1.69
N LEU A 87 -0.02 12.06 -0.81
CA LEU A 87 -0.02 11.16 0.35
C LEU A 87 -1.15 11.49 1.32
N LEU A 88 -1.28 12.75 1.72
CA LEU A 88 -2.30 13.16 2.70
C LEU A 88 -3.71 12.87 2.17
N ARG A 89 -3.98 13.18 0.89
CA ARG A 89 -5.27 12.89 0.30
C ARG A 89 -5.59 11.38 0.24
N ALA A 90 -4.59 10.55 -0.03
CA ALA A 90 -4.77 9.10 -0.03
C ALA A 90 -4.96 8.54 1.39
N ILE A 91 -4.24 9.08 2.38
CA ILE A 91 -4.40 8.70 3.80
C ILE A 91 -5.80 9.06 4.32
N GLU A 92 -6.36 10.19 3.88
CA GLU A 92 -7.72 10.64 4.25
C GLU A 92 -8.83 9.81 3.58
N ASN A 93 -8.50 8.95 2.62
CA ASN A 93 -9.50 8.09 2.00
C ASN A 93 -9.94 6.99 2.99
N PRO A 94 -11.26 6.82 3.25
CA PRO A 94 -11.75 5.91 4.29
C PRO A 94 -11.47 4.43 4.03
N TYR A 95 -11.05 4.07 2.84
CA TYR A 95 -10.69 2.69 2.49
C TYR A 95 -9.19 2.41 2.60
N THR A 96 -8.35 3.42 2.74
CA THR A 96 -6.91 3.21 2.95
C THR A 96 -6.67 2.55 4.30
N THR A 97 -6.06 1.37 4.30
CA THR A 97 -5.68 0.64 5.51
C THR A 97 -4.19 0.69 5.81
N ILE A 98 -3.38 0.70 4.76
CA ILE A 98 -1.91 0.72 4.87
C ILE A 98 -1.36 1.72 3.85
N LEU A 99 -0.43 2.58 4.29
CA LEU A 99 0.39 3.40 3.40
C LEU A 99 1.64 2.60 3.02
N GLY A 100 1.73 2.18 1.76
CA GLY A 100 2.84 1.37 1.23
C GLY A 100 4.05 2.22 0.87
N HIS A 101 5.26 1.66 1.02
CA HIS A 101 6.59 2.23 0.71
C HIS A 101 6.62 3.75 0.48
N MET A 102 6.28 4.48 1.53
CA MET A 102 5.86 5.89 1.55
C MET A 102 6.79 6.89 0.88
N THR A 103 8.06 6.55 0.66
CA THR A 103 9.02 7.43 -0.03
C THR A 103 9.31 7.00 -1.47
N GLY A 104 8.93 5.78 -1.84
CA GLY A 104 9.20 5.19 -3.14
C GLY A 104 10.68 5.00 -3.44
N ARG A 105 11.53 4.97 -2.41
CA ARG A 105 12.98 4.76 -2.60
C ARG A 105 13.31 3.35 -3.06
N LEU A 106 14.43 3.25 -3.77
CA LEU A 106 15.12 1.97 -4.03
C LEU A 106 16.58 2.15 -3.64
N LEU A 107 17.00 1.46 -2.60
CA LEU A 107 18.37 1.56 -2.05
C LEU A 107 19.40 1.27 -3.15
N LEU A 108 20.46 2.06 -3.18
CA LEU A 108 21.55 2.01 -4.19
C LEU A 108 21.12 2.30 -5.63
N SER A 109 19.85 2.64 -5.89
CA SER A 109 19.33 2.85 -7.24
C SER A 109 18.59 4.18 -7.41
N ARG A 110 17.64 4.48 -6.54
CA ARG A 110 16.78 5.67 -6.66
C ARG A 110 16.51 6.25 -5.28
N PRO A 111 16.80 7.55 -5.05
CA PRO A 111 16.36 8.21 -3.84
C PRO A 111 14.82 8.27 -3.82
N GLY A 112 14.25 8.32 -2.62
CA GLY A 112 12.83 8.62 -2.46
C GLY A 112 12.49 10.05 -2.89
N TYR A 113 11.24 10.30 -3.19
CA TYR A 113 10.76 11.68 -3.31
C TYR A 113 10.73 12.33 -1.91
N PRO A 114 10.88 13.68 -1.84
CA PRO A 114 10.91 14.37 -0.55
C PRO A 114 9.56 14.32 0.13
N VAL A 115 9.55 13.98 1.42
CA VAL A 115 8.34 13.93 2.27
C VAL A 115 8.62 14.50 3.64
N ASN A 116 7.63 15.11 4.27
CA ASN A 116 7.65 15.44 5.68
C ASN A 116 7.10 14.24 6.47
N HIS A 117 8.00 13.42 7.01
CA HIS A 117 7.65 12.18 7.70
C HIS A 117 6.75 12.41 8.91
N GLU A 118 7.04 13.42 9.74
CA GLU A 118 6.25 13.76 10.94
C GLU A 118 4.78 14.00 10.57
N ARG A 119 4.54 14.81 9.53
CA ARG A 119 3.19 15.09 9.05
C ARG A 119 2.48 13.86 8.46
N VAL A 120 3.22 12.99 7.78
CA VAL A 120 2.65 11.73 7.25
C VAL A 120 2.27 10.80 8.40
N ILE A 121 3.15 10.63 9.39
CA ILE A 121 2.89 9.81 10.58
C ILE A 121 1.68 10.36 11.35
N GLU A 122 1.59 11.69 11.52
CA GLU A 122 0.45 12.32 12.19
C GLU A 122 -0.87 12.12 11.44
N ALA A 123 -0.84 12.22 10.11
CA ALA A 123 -2.01 11.94 9.27
C ALA A 123 -2.43 10.47 9.38
N CYS A 124 -1.49 9.52 9.36
CA CYS A 124 -1.76 8.11 9.56
C CYS A 124 -2.34 7.82 10.95
N ALA A 125 -1.81 8.44 12.00
CA ALA A 125 -2.36 8.33 13.35
C ALA A 125 -3.81 8.82 13.43
N THR A 126 -4.09 9.97 12.82
CA THR A 126 -5.42 10.60 12.81
C THR A 126 -6.45 9.76 12.06
N ASN A 127 -6.06 9.17 10.94
CA ASN A 127 -6.96 8.40 10.06
C ASN A 127 -6.90 6.88 10.33
N GLN A 128 -6.15 6.44 11.34
CA GLN A 128 -5.99 5.02 11.70
C GLN A 128 -5.42 4.16 10.56
N VAL A 129 -4.56 4.74 9.73
CA VAL A 129 -3.84 4.07 8.65
C VAL A 129 -2.53 3.51 9.19
N ALA A 130 -2.25 2.25 8.93
CA ALA A 130 -0.94 1.65 9.22
C ALA A 130 0.11 2.16 8.23
N ILE A 131 1.38 2.19 8.65
CA ILE A 131 2.49 2.49 7.73
C ILE A 131 3.25 1.20 7.45
N GLU A 132 3.56 0.98 6.19
CA GLU A 132 4.39 -0.15 5.78
C GLU A 132 5.85 0.07 6.18
N LEU A 133 6.46 -0.95 6.78
CA LEU A 133 7.88 -1.18 6.72
C LEU A 133 8.12 -2.24 5.64
N ASN A 134 8.26 -1.80 4.39
CA ASN A 134 8.54 -2.68 3.28
C ASN A 134 9.88 -3.40 3.52
N ALA A 135 9.81 -4.70 3.74
CA ALA A 135 10.97 -5.52 4.11
C ALA A 135 11.80 -5.98 2.91
N HIS A 136 11.43 -5.61 1.69
CA HIS A 136 12.23 -5.91 0.51
C HIS A 136 13.63 -5.29 0.66
N PRO A 137 14.72 -6.04 0.47
CA PRO A 137 16.09 -5.58 0.78
C PRO A 137 16.54 -4.37 -0.04
N ARG A 138 15.88 -4.10 -1.18
CA ARG A 138 16.14 -2.89 -1.97
C ARG A 138 15.28 -1.69 -1.56
N ARG A 139 14.32 -1.84 -0.64
CA ARG A 139 13.46 -0.74 -0.19
C ARG A 139 13.75 -0.35 1.26
N LEU A 140 13.44 -1.21 2.21
CA LEU A 140 13.44 -0.93 3.65
C LEU A 140 12.76 0.42 3.94
N ASP A 141 11.61 0.64 3.33
CA ASP A 141 10.81 1.87 3.31
C ASP A 141 9.50 1.63 4.10
N MET A 142 9.19 2.32 5.13
CA MET A 142 9.79 3.54 5.67
C MET A 142 11.19 3.30 6.32
N SER A 143 11.97 4.38 6.45
CA SER A 143 13.27 4.28 7.16
C SER A 143 13.06 3.95 8.64
N TRP A 144 13.89 3.04 9.18
CA TRP A 144 13.84 2.61 10.58
C TRP A 144 13.89 3.78 11.58
N GLN A 145 14.49 4.90 11.20
CA GLN A 145 14.63 6.11 12.04
C GLN A 145 13.28 6.72 12.44
N TRP A 146 12.22 6.44 11.69
CA TRP A 146 10.87 6.97 11.92
C TRP A 146 9.93 5.99 12.63
N ILE A 147 10.39 4.76 12.88
CA ILE A 147 9.56 3.71 13.50
C ILE A 147 9.19 4.08 14.94
N GLU A 148 10.16 4.59 15.71
CA GLU A 148 9.94 4.97 17.11
C GLU A 148 8.85 6.05 17.20
N GLU A 149 8.96 7.11 16.40
CA GLU A 149 7.94 8.17 16.36
C GLU A 149 6.56 7.64 15.95
N ALA A 150 6.49 6.76 14.95
CA ALA A 150 5.23 6.16 14.52
C ALA A 150 4.58 5.36 15.67
N ILE A 151 5.37 4.56 16.40
CA ILE A 151 4.90 3.79 17.56
C ILE A 151 4.43 4.70 18.69
N GLU A 152 5.17 5.77 19.02
CA GLU A 152 4.78 6.76 20.02
C GLU A 152 3.43 7.43 19.69
N LYS A 153 3.19 7.70 18.40
CA LYS A 153 1.91 8.20 17.89
C LYS A 153 0.83 7.10 17.71
N ARG A 154 1.13 5.86 18.14
CA ARG A 154 0.23 4.68 18.05
C ARG A 154 -0.16 4.30 16.61
N VAL A 155 0.68 4.60 15.65
CA VAL A 155 0.53 4.10 14.28
C VAL A 155 0.98 2.65 14.25
N LEU A 156 0.17 1.78 13.66
CA LEU A 156 0.55 0.39 13.43
C LEU A 156 1.58 0.32 12.30
N ILE A 157 2.54 -0.59 12.45
CA ILE A 157 3.53 -0.87 11.40
C ILE A 157 3.19 -2.21 10.76
N SER A 158 2.93 -2.20 9.45
CA SER A 158 2.84 -3.41 8.64
C SER A 158 4.22 -3.78 8.15
N ILE A 159 4.67 -4.99 8.46
CA ILE A 159 5.95 -5.51 7.96
C ILE A 159 5.62 -6.57 6.92
N ASP A 160 5.94 -6.30 5.67
CA ASP A 160 5.69 -7.20 4.57
C ASP A 160 6.84 -7.16 3.54
N PRO A 161 7.04 -8.26 2.83
CA PRO A 161 8.20 -8.42 1.95
C PRO A 161 8.00 -7.85 0.55
N ASP A 162 6.78 -7.44 0.16
CA ASP A 162 6.45 -6.96 -1.19
C ASP A 162 6.95 -7.93 -2.27
N VAL A 163 6.70 -9.24 -2.04
CA VAL A 163 7.20 -10.31 -2.92
C VAL A 163 6.41 -10.40 -4.22
N HIS A 164 7.13 -10.61 -5.32
CA HIS A 164 6.57 -10.71 -6.66
C HIS A 164 6.80 -12.08 -7.30
N SER A 165 7.49 -12.98 -6.62
CA SER A 165 7.74 -14.36 -7.06
C SER A 165 7.84 -15.33 -5.88
N LEU A 166 7.73 -16.64 -6.17
CA LEU A 166 7.83 -17.66 -5.13
C LEU A 166 9.23 -17.75 -4.52
N GLU A 167 10.25 -17.35 -5.27
CA GLU A 167 11.65 -17.37 -4.83
C GLU A 167 11.99 -16.25 -3.84
N GLU A 168 11.11 -15.29 -3.69
CA GLU A 168 11.27 -14.14 -2.76
C GLU A 168 10.63 -14.38 -1.38
N TYR A 169 9.97 -15.52 -1.20
CA TYR A 169 9.42 -15.96 0.09
C TYR A 169 10.47 -16.43 1.06
#